data_b48e756ea3f484a1e872249669005f61
#
_entry.id   b48e756ea3f484a1e872249669005f61
#
_cell.length_a   1.000
_cell.length_b   1.000
_cell.length_c   1.000
_cell.angle_alpha   90.00
_cell.angle_beta   90.00
_cell.angle_gamma   90.00
#
_symmetry.space_group_name_H-M   'P 1'
#
loop_
_entity.id
_entity.type
_entity.pdbx_description
1 polymer ?
#
loop_
_entity_poly.entity_id
_entity_poly.type
_entity_poly.pdbx_seq_one_letter_code
_entity_poly.pdbx_strand_id
1 'polypeptide(L)'
;GSFEKAKIAFLYGADAVYLGGKRFGLRAYGGNFSKEEMIEGVKFAHERGRKVYVTANIFPHNNDINEILPYLQELVEVGVDAVLVSDIGLFMLIKNEVPNLEVHISTQANNTNWRAVKAWQDLGAERVVLARELSFAEIKEIREKTDVELEMFVHGAMCISYSGRCLLSN
;
A
#
# COMPACT_ATOMS: atom_id res chain seq x y z
N GLY A 1 9.12 -10.66 0.98
CA GLY A 1 9.89 -10.29 2.18
C GLY A 1 9.86 -11.37 3.23
N SER A 2 10.56 -11.18 4.32
CA SER A 2 10.49 -12.08 5.49
C SER A 2 10.44 -11.23 6.76
N PHE A 3 9.97 -11.82 7.86
CA PHE A 3 9.91 -11.15 9.15
C PHE A 3 11.31 -10.66 9.62
N GLU A 4 12.35 -11.47 9.40
CA GLU A 4 13.73 -11.07 9.72
C GLU A 4 14.18 -9.83 8.95
N LYS A 5 13.82 -9.71 7.67
CA LYS A 5 14.13 -8.51 6.87
C LYS A 5 13.37 -7.28 7.36
N ALA A 6 12.12 -7.45 7.80
CA ALA A 6 11.34 -6.37 8.40
C ALA A 6 11.97 -5.89 9.72
N LYS A 7 12.39 -6.80 10.60
CA LYS A 7 13.13 -6.46 11.83
C LYS A 7 14.39 -5.65 11.54
N ILE A 8 15.19 -6.12 10.57
CA ILE A 8 16.42 -5.41 10.17
C ILE A 8 16.09 -4.01 9.67
N ALA A 9 15.07 -3.84 8.83
CA ALA A 9 14.66 -2.52 8.34
C ALA A 9 14.35 -1.56 9.50
N PHE A 10 13.58 -2.00 10.49
CA PHE A 10 13.28 -1.19 11.67
C PHE A 10 14.52 -0.87 12.51
N LEU A 11 15.43 -1.82 12.70
CA LEU A 11 16.68 -1.60 13.43
C LEU A 11 17.60 -0.61 12.72
N TYR A 12 17.52 -0.52 11.40
CA TYR A 12 18.26 0.46 10.59
C TYR A 12 17.49 1.77 10.36
N GLY A 13 16.40 1.99 11.09
CA GLY A 13 15.72 3.28 11.16
C GLY A 13 14.52 3.47 10.26
N ALA A 14 13.96 2.40 9.69
CA ALA A 14 12.70 2.51 8.96
C ALA A 14 11.58 2.96 9.91
N ASP A 15 10.79 3.96 9.50
CA ASP A 15 9.61 4.42 10.22
C ASP A 15 8.40 3.54 9.91
N ALA A 16 8.38 2.93 8.72
CA ALA A 16 7.35 1.99 8.31
C ALA A 16 7.91 0.91 7.37
N VAL A 17 7.23 -0.22 7.29
CA VAL A 17 7.53 -1.29 6.32
C VAL A 17 6.28 -1.69 5.56
N TYR A 18 6.48 -2.09 4.31
CA TYR A 18 5.45 -2.69 3.48
C TYR A 18 5.57 -4.20 3.49
N LEU A 19 4.47 -4.88 3.84
CA LEU A 19 4.37 -6.33 3.83
C LEU A 19 3.38 -6.79 2.75
N GLY A 20 3.63 -7.97 2.19
CA GLY A 20 2.65 -8.69 1.37
C GLY A 20 2.05 -9.84 2.17
N GLY A 21 0.74 -9.88 2.31
CA GLY A 21 0.02 -11.06 2.79
C GLY A 21 -0.01 -12.16 1.73
N LYS A 22 -0.40 -13.37 2.12
CA LYS A 22 -0.52 -14.52 1.20
C LYS A 22 -1.59 -14.35 0.13
N ARG A 23 -2.51 -13.38 0.30
CA ARG A 23 -3.65 -13.10 -0.59
C ARG A 23 -3.65 -11.63 -0.98
N PHE A 24 -4.27 -11.33 -2.12
CA PHE A 24 -4.58 -9.99 -2.61
C PHE A 24 -3.41 -9.03 -2.85
N GLY A 25 -2.17 -9.52 -2.83
CA GLY A 25 -0.99 -8.76 -3.24
C GLY A 25 -0.48 -9.20 -4.62
N LEU A 26 -0.04 -8.28 -5.48
CA LEU A 26 0.52 -8.60 -6.81
C LEU A 26 1.74 -9.52 -6.78
N ARG A 27 2.41 -9.66 -5.64
CA ARG A 27 3.57 -10.56 -5.45
C ARG A 27 3.20 -11.80 -4.64
N ALA A 28 2.02 -12.39 -4.88
CA ALA A 28 1.53 -13.55 -4.15
C ALA A 28 2.50 -14.76 -4.18
N TYR A 29 3.29 -14.89 -5.23
CA TYR A 29 4.32 -15.95 -5.36
C TYR A 29 5.64 -15.63 -4.63
N GLY A 30 5.80 -14.46 -4.03
CA GLY A 30 6.94 -14.13 -3.17
C GLY A 30 6.82 -14.74 -1.79
N GLY A 31 7.90 -14.70 -0.99
CA GLY A 31 7.81 -15.02 0.44
C GLY A 31 6.91 -14.02 1.14
N ASN A 32 5.64 -14.37 1.33
CA ASN A 32 4.61 -13.53 1.94
C ASN A 32 4.36 -13.95 3.39
N PHE A 33 3.91 -13.02 4.20
CA PHE A 33 3.70 -13.21 5.62
C PHE A 33 2.45 -14.06 5.91
N SER A 34 2.58 -15.01 6.85
CA SER A 34 1.43 -15.65 7.48
C SER A 34 0.74 -14.67 8.45
N LYS A 35 -0.46 -15.03 8.93
CA LYS A 35 -1.16 -14.24 9.96
C LYS A 35 -0.31 -14.10 11.22
N GLU A 36 0.30 -15.18 11.66
CA GLU A 36 1.16 -15.22 12.85
C GLU A 36 2.38 -14.31 12.69
N GLU A 37 3.05 -14.38 11.54
CA GLU A 37 4.18 -13.51 11.21
C GLU A 37 3.76 -12.03 11.12
N MET A 38 2.56 -11.73 10.62
CA MET A 38 2.02 -10.37 10.61
C MET A 38 1.77 -9.86 12.02
N ILE A 39 1.12 -10.66 12.89
CA ILE A 39 0.90 -10.30 14.30
C ILE A 39 2.22 -9.99 15.00
N GLU A 40 3.21 -10.86 14.84
CA GLU A 40 4.54 -10.65 15.44
C GLU A 40 5.22 -9.40 14.86
N GLY A 41 5.10 -9.18 13.54
CA GLY A 41 5.65 -8.01 12.86
C GLY A 41 5.04 -6.69 13.30
N VAL A 42 3.73 -6.64 13.41
CA VAL A 42 2.99 -5.46 13.90
C VAL A 42 3.36 -5.16 15.34
N LYS A 43 3.34 -6.17 16.22
CA LYS A 43 3.75 -6.01 17.62
C LYS A 43 5.18 -5.46 17.74
N PHE A 44 6.12 -6.05 17.00
CA PHE A 44 7.53 -5.62 16.99
C PHE A 44 7.68 -4.15 16.53
N ALA A 45 6.90 -3.73 15.52
CA ALA A 45 6.89 -2.37 15.01
C ALA A 45 6.30 -1.39 16.04
N HIS A 46 5.11 -1.70 16.57
CA HIS A 46 4.37 -0.83 17.47
C HIS A 46 5.10 -0.61 18.81
N GLU A 47 5.78 -1.63 19.36
CA GLU A 47 6.65 -1.48 20.53
C GLU A 47 7.79 -0.46 20.34
N ARG A 48 8.07 -0.07 19.08
CA ARG A 48 9.11 0.89 18.67
C ARG A 48 8.54 2.17 18.08
N GLY A 49 7.21 2.37 18.13
CA GLY A 49 6.53 3.50 17.52
C GLY A 49 6.62 3.52 16.00
N ARG A 50 6.74 2.33 15.37
CA ARG A 50 6.86 2.16 13.92
C ARG A 50 5.58 1.60 13.33
N LYS A 51 5.40 1.72 12.00
CA LYS A 51 4.18 1.36 11.31
C LYS A 51 4.36 0.16 10.36
N VAL A 52 3.27 -0.56 10.14
CA VAL A 52 3.21 -1.69 9.20
C VAL A 52 2.07 -1.47 8.21
N TYR A 53 2.38 -1.46 6.93
CA TYR A 53 1.41 -1.34 5.84
C TYR A 53 1.35 -2.64 5.05
N VAL A 54 0.14 -3.05 4.65
CA VAL A 54 -0.08 -4.29 3.91
C VAL A 54 -0.54 -3.98 2.49
N THR A 55 0.07 -4.64 1.51
CA THR A 55 -0.34 -4.49 0.11
C THR A 55 -1.55 -5.37 -0.20
N ALA A 56 -2.64 -4.74 -0.67
CA ALA A 56 -3.83 -5.37 -1.23
C ALA A 56 -4.09 -4.77 -2.63
N ASN A 57 -3.03 -4.72 -3.44
CA ASN A 57 -2.96 -3.94 -4.67
C ASN A 57 -3.06 -4.79 -5.95
N ILE A 58 -3.78 -5.91 -5.89
CA ILE A 58 -4.14 -6.70 -7.07
C ILE A 58 -5.05 -5.89 -8.01
N PHE A 59 -5.28 -6.44 -9.20
CA PHE A 59 -6.39 -6.05 -10.08
C PHE A 59 -7.59 -6.97 -9.78
N PRO A 60 -8.51 -6.56 -8.86
CA PRO A 60 -9.52 -7.46 -8.34
C PRO A 60 -10.58 -7.77 -9.39
N HIS A 61 -10.93 -9.04 -9.51
CA HIS A 61 -12.12 -9.49 -10.21
C HIS A 61 -13.30 -9.60 -9.24
N ASN A 62 -14.53 -9.80 -9.76
CA ASN A 62 -15.73 -9.88 -8.92
C ASN A 62 -15.63 -10.93 -7.79
N ASN A 63 -14.97 -12.05 -8.05
CA ASN A 63 -14.76 -13.08 -7.03
C ASN A 63 -13.85 -12.59 -5.91
N ASP A 64 -12.80 -11.83 -6.25
CA ASP A 64 -11.87 -11.26 -5.25
C ASP A 64 -12.60 -10.26 -4.35
N ILE A 65 -13.47 -9.42 -4.93
CA ILE A 65 -14.28 -8.45 -4.17
C ILE A 65 -15.17 -9.15 -3.14
N ASN A 66 -15.75 -10.31 -3.47
CA ASN A 66 -16.56 -11.08 -2.55
C ASN A 66 -15.76 -11.72 -1.39
N GLU A 67 -14.48 -11.98 -1.63
CA GLU A 67 -13.60 -12.68 -0.68
C GLU A 67 -12.70 -11.75 0.15
N ILE A 68 -12.52 -10.49 -0.28
CA ILE A 68 -11.50 -9.61 0.32
C ILE A 68 -11.96 -9.03 1.66
N LEU A 69 -13.25 -8.83 1.89
CA LEU A 69 -13.74 -8.18 3.11
C LEU A 69 -13.34 -8.92 4.41
N PRO A 70 -13.48 -10.25 4.52
CA PRO A 70 -12.97 -10.98 5.68
C PRO A 70 -11.46 -10.80 5.90
N TYR A 71 -10.69 -10.72 4.82
CA TYR A 71 -9.25 -10.48 4.91
C TYR A 71 -8.93 -9.08 5.43
N LEU A 72 -9.66 -8.05 4.99
CA LEU A 72 -9.48 -6.68 5.49
C LEU A 72 -9.84 -6.58 6.99
N GLN A 73 -10.90 -7.27 7.42
CA GLN A 73 -11.26 -7.35 8.83
C GLN A 73 -10.16 -8.04 9.66
N GLU A 74 -9.57 -9.11 9.12
CA GLU A 74 -8.41 -9.77 9.73
C GLU A 74 -7.21 -8.82 9.87
N LEU A 75 -6.91 -7.97 8.88
CA LEU A 75 -5.84 -6.98 8.97
C LEU A 75 -6.09 -5.95 10.08
N VAL A 76 -7.35 -5.54 10.27
CA VAL A 76 -7.74 -4.66 11.39
C VAL A 76 -7.52 -5.36 12.73
N GLU A 77 -7.93 -6.63 12.87
CA GLU A 77 -7.71 -7.42 14.09
C GLU A 77 -6.21 -7.57 14.42
N VAL A 78 -5.39 -7.75 13.40
CA VAL A 78 -3.93 -7.84 13.53
C VAL A 78 -3.32 -6.50 13.96
N GLY A 79 -4.01 -5.39 13.69
CA GLY A 79 -3.54 -4.03 14.02
C GLY A 79 -2.65 -3.42 12.96
N VAL A 80 -2.84 -3.77 11.69
CA VAL A 80 -2.14 -3.15 10.55
C VAL A 80 -2.51 -1.67 10.47
N ASP A 81 -1.54 -0.80 10.25
CA ASP A 81 -1.74 0.66 10.24
C ASP A 81 -2.43 1.15 8.96
N ALA A 82 -2.14 0.55 7.81
CA ALA A 82 -2.78 0.91 6.55
C ALA A 82 -2.72 -0.22 5.52
N VAL A 83 -3.60 -0.15 4.51
CA VAL A 83 -3.54 -0.99 3.32
C VAL A 83 -3.26 -0.18 2.07
N LEU A 84 -2.51 -0.78 1.13
CA LEU A 84 -2.26 -0.18 -0.18
C LEU A 84 -3.15 -0.83 -1.22
N VAL A 85 -3.94 -0.01 -1.90
CA VAL A 85 -4.83 -0.44 -2.98
C VAL A 85 -4.55 0.33 -4.27
N SER A 86 -4.98 -0.21 -5.41
CA SER A 86 -4.88 0.44 -6.72
C SER A 86 -6.23 0.55 -7.43
N ASP A 87 -7.20 -0.23 -7.00
CA ASP A 87 -8.53 -0.28 -7.58
C ASP A 87 -9.51 0.61 -6.84
N ILE A 88 -10.30 1.39 -7.58
CA ILE A 88 -11.25 2.35 -6.99
C ILE A 88 -12.44 1.64 -6.33
N GLY A 89 -12.88 0.50 -6.87
CA GLY A 89 -13.97 -0.28 -6.28
C GLY A 89 -13.57 -0.84 -4.92
N LEU A 90 -12.36 -1.39 -4.84
CA LEU A 90 -11.81 -1.86 -3.58
C LEU A 90 -11.59 -0.71 -2.58
N PHE A 91 -11.09 0.43 -3.04
CA PHE A 91 -10.96 1.63 -2.20
C PHE A 91 -12.29 2.02 -1.57
N MET A 92 -13.34 2.15 -2.37
CA MET A 92 -14.67 2.53 -1.90
C MET A 92 -15.27 1.47 -0.96
N LEU A 93 -15.05 0.19 -1.23
CA LEU A 93 -15.47 -0.88 -0.33
C LEU A 93 -14.82 -0.74 1.04
N ILE A 94 -13.52 -0.49 1.11
CA ILE A 94 -12.82 -0.30 2.39
C ILE A 94 -13.36 0.92 3.14
N LYS A 95 -13.49 2.05 2.47
CA LYS A 95 -13.99 3.29 3.12
C LYS A 95 -15.40 3.13 3.68
N ASN A 96 -16.24 2.29 3.06
CA ASN A 96 -17.61 2.05 3.51
C ASN A 96 -17.71 0.97 4.60
N GLU A 97 -17.01 -0.16 4.42
CA GLU A 97 -17.19 -1.35 5.26
C GLU A 97 -16.13 -1.48 6.37
N VAL A 98 -14.97 -0.83 6.21
CA VAL A 98 -13.86 -0.90 7.15
C VAL A 98 -13.27 0.51 7.40
N PRO A 99 -14.09 1.49 7.83
CA PRO A 99 -13.71 2.91 7.85
C PRO A 99 -12.53 3.25 8.79
N ASN A 100 -12.19 2.37 9.71
CA ASN A 100 -11.07 2.55 10.65
C ASN A 100 -9.72 2.12 10.06
N LEU A 101 -9.69 1.55 8.86
CA LEU A 101 -8.46 1.12 8.19
C LEU A 101 -7.99 2.23 7.24
N GLU A 102 -6.81 2.79 7.49
CA GLU A 102 -6.22 3.77 6.58
C GLU A 102 -5.95 3.17 5.20
N VAL A 103 -6.22 3.93 4.15
CA VAL A 103 -6.05 3.48 2.77
C VAL A 103 -5.05 4.36 2.03
N HIS A 104 -3.93 3.76 1.64
CA HIS A 104 -2.92 4.38 0.79
C HIS A 104 -3.10 3.93 -0.65
N ILE A 105 -2.95 4.86 -1.57
CA ILE A 105 -3.05 4.54 -3.00
C ILE A 105 -1.70 4.05 -3.51
N SER A 106 -1.68 2.83 -4.01
CA SER A 106 -0.48 2.19 -4.54
C SER A 106 0.03 2.88 -5.81
N THR A 107 1.34 2.78 -6.06
CA THR A 107 1.97 3.12 -7.34
C THR A 107 1.31 2.40 -8.54
N GLN A 108 0.63 1.27 -8.30
CA GLN A 108 -0.10 0.52 -9.33
C GLN A 108 -1.33 1.28 -9.87
N ALA A 109 -1.83 2.28 -9.16
CA ALA A 109 -2.87 3.18 -9.65
C ALA A 109 -2.36 4.19 -10.70
N ASN A 110 -1.02 4.24 -10.92
CA ASN A 110 -0.37 5.07 -11.94
C ASN A 110 -0.71 6.56 -11.83
N ASN A 111 -0.53 7.14 -10.65
CA ASN A 111 -0.79 8.57 -10.40
C ASN A 111 0.36 9.41 -10.94
N THR A 112 0.18 9.98 -12.14
CA THR A 112 1.18 10.76 -12.88
C THR A 112 0.87 12.25 -12.98
N ASN A 113 -0.21 12.72 -12.34
CA ASN A 113 -0.58 14.13 -12.38
C ASN A 113 -1.39 14.54 -11.14
N TRP A 114 -1.40 15.84 -10.86
CA TRP A 114 -2.05 16.38 -9.67
C TRP A 114 -3.58 16.19 -9.63
N ARG A 115 -4.26 16.09 -10.80
CA ARG A 115 -5.72 15.87 -10.82
C ARG A 115 -6.09 14.47 -10.36
N ALA A 116 -5.32 13.44 -10.74
CA ALA A 116 -5.50 12.09 -10.25
C ALA A 116 -5.26 12.00 -8.73
N VAL A 117 -4.19 12.63 -8.25
CA VAL A 117 -3.88 12.70 -6.81
C VAL A 117 -4.96 13.46 -6.05
N LYS A 118 -5.44 14.59 -6.59
CA LYS A 118 -6.54 15.37 -5.98
C LYS A 118 -7.84 14.56 -5.91
N ALA A 119 -8.16 13.78 -6.95
CA ALA A 119 -9.36 12.93 -6.94
C ALA A 119 -9.29 11.88 -5.82
N TRP A 120 -8.13 11.24 -5.61
CA TRP A 120 -7.95 10.32 -4.49
C TRP A 120 -8.06 11.02 -3.13
N GLN A 121 -7.50 12.22 -3.01
CA GLN A 121 -7.66 13.05 -1.81
C GLN A 121 -9.13 13.36 -1.53
N ASP A 122 -9.88 13.76 -2.54
CA ASP A 122 -11.31 14.13 -2.39
C ASP A 122 -12.19 12.92 -2.05
N LEU A 123 -11.76 11.72 -2.43
CA LEU A 123 -12.38 10.46 -2.03
C LEU A 123 -11.98 10.01 -0.61
N GLY A 124 -11.00 10.68 0.01
CA GLY A 124 -10.56 10.41 1.39
C GLY A 124 -9.39 9.45 1.51
N ALA A 125 -8.52 9.36 0.50
CA ALA A 125 -7.25 8.65 0.65
C ALA A 125 -6.32 9.42 1.61
N GLU A 126 -5.65 8.70 2.50
CA GLU A 126 -4.72 9.28 3.47
C GLU A 126 -3.34 9.53 2.86
N ARG A 127 -2.92 8.70 1.90
CA ARG A 127 -1.62 8.81 1.21
C ARG A 127 -1.72 8.36 -0.24
N VAL A 128 -0.92 8.97 -1.11
CA VAL A 128 -0.76 8.55 -2.51
C VAL A 128 0.71 8.26 -2.81
N VAL A 129 1.00 7.01 -3.17
CA VAL A 129 2.32 6.62 -3.69
C VAL A 129 2.37 6.98 -5.17
N LEU A 130 3.23 7.92 -5.50
CA LEU A 130 3.35 8.48 -6.84
C LEU A 130 3.94 7.48 -7.84
N ALA A 131 3.64 7.69 -9.11
CA ALA A 131 4.27 6.97 -10.19
C ALA A 131 5.77 7.31 -10.27
N ARG A 132 6.59 6.33 -10.64
CA ARG A 132 8.06 6.46 -10.69
C ARG A 132 8.56 7.30 -11.87
N GLU A 133 7.69 7.59 -12.81
CA GLU A 133 7.95 8.33 -14.04
C GLU A 133 7.94 9.85 -13.85
N LEU A 134 7.49 10.32 -12.68
CA LEU A 134 7.40 11.75 -12.37
C LEU A 134 8.77 12.36 -12.12
N SER A 135 8.99 13.52 -12.72
CA SER A 135 10.11 14.40 -12.40
C SER A 135 9.88 15.15 -11.09
N PHE A 136 10.95 15.68 -10.49
CA PHE A 136 10.80 16.50 -9.27
C PHE A 136 9.95 17.75 -9.48
N ALA A 137 9.95 18.34 -10.68
CA ALA A 137 9.11 19.49 -11.00
C ALA A 137 7.62 19.13 -10.95
N GLU A 138 7.25 17.98 -11.53
CA GLU A 138 5.87 17.47 -11.48
C GLU A 138 5.43 17.10 -10.06
N ILE A 139 6.33 16.47 -9.27
CA ILE A 139 6.06 16.13 -7.87
C ILE A 139 5.82 17.41 -7.04
N LYS A 140 6.64 18.45 -7.27
CA LYS A 140 6.46 19.76 -6.63
C LYS A 140 5.11 20.38 -6.99
N GLU A 141 4.73 20.36 -8.27
CA GLU A 141 3.43 20.84 -8.71
C GLU A 141 2.27 20.07 -8.06
N ILE A 142 2.39 18.73 -7.95
CA ILE A 142 1.40 17.91 -7.24
C ILE A 142 1.29 18.35 -5.79
N ARG A 143 2.42 18.54 -5.09
CA ARG A 143 2.43 18.97 -3.69
C ARG A 143 1.82 20.36 -3.49
N GLU A 144 2.02 21.29 -4.42
CA GLU A 144 1.46 22.63 -4.36
C GLU A 144 -0.07 22.65 -4.56
N LYS A 145 -0.62 21.62 -5.20
CA LYS A 145 -2.06 21.53 -5.54
C LYS A 145 -2.86 20.53 -4.71
N THR A 146 -2.18 19.78 -3.83
CA THR A 146 -2.83 18.75 -3.01
C THR A 146 -2.26 18.76 -1.60
N ASP A 147 -3.08 18.37 -0.61
CA ASP A 147 -2.70 18.31 0.80
C ASP A 147 -2.50 16.88 1.30
N VAL A 148 -2.93 15.87 0.52
CA VAL A 148 -2.76 14.45 0.85
C VAL A 148 -1.29 14.10 1.03
N GLU A 149 -0.97 13.15 1.90
CA GLU A 149 0.40 12.66 2.02
C GLU A 149 0.90 12.06 0.70
N LEU A 150 2.09 12.48 0.28
CA LEU A 150 2.74 11.95 -0.92
C LEU A 150 3.91 11.06 -0.55
N GLU A 151 4.02 9.94 -1.24
CA GLU A 151 5.16 9.03 -1.12
C GLU A 151 5.77 8.79 -2.51
N MET A 152 7.10 8.68 -2.56
CA MET A 152 7.82 8.40 -3.80
C MET A 152 8.97 7.42 -3.58
N PHE A 153 9.29 6.64 -4.60
CA PHE A 153 10.46 5.78 -4.59
C PHE A 153 11.73 6.60 -4.84
N VAL A 154 12.71 6.47 -3.96
CA VAL A 154 14.00 7.16 -4.07
C VAL A 154 15.18 6.19 -4.22
N HIS A 155 15.02 4.93 -3.81
CA HIS A 155 16.06 3.91 -3.88
C HIS A 155 15.47 2.50 -3.89
N GLY A 156 16.18 1.55 -4.49
CA GLY A 156 15.84 0.13 -4.46
C GLY A 156 15.69 -0.49 -5.85
N ALA A 157 15.24 -1.75 -5.89
CA ALA A 157 14.99 -2.47 -7.13
C ALA A 157 13.69 -1.94 -7.80
N MET A 158 13.86 -1.09 -8.79
CA MET A 158 12.75 -0.55 -9.58
C MET A 158 12.34 -1.53 -10.67
N CYS A 159 11.01 -1.71 -10.83
CA CYS A 159 10.48 -2.47 -11.96
C CYS A 159 10.76 -1.73 -13.27
N ILE A 160 11.15 -2.47 -14.32
CA ILE A 160 11.37 -1.89 -15.66
C ILE A 160 10.05 -1.43 -16.32
N SER A 161 8.93 -2.01 -15.93
CA SER A 161 7.62 -1.65 -16.47
C SER A 161 7.17 -0.28 -15.99
N TYR A 162 6.39 0.40 -16.81
CA TYR A 162 5.68 1.61 -16.42
C TYR A 162 4.80 1.34 -15.20
N SER A 163 4.68 2.31 -14.29
CA SER A 163 3.91 2.14 -13.05
C SER A 163 2.47 1.71 -13.34
N GLY A 164 2.02 0.64 -12.69
CA GLY A 164 0.68 0.07 -12.91
C GLY A 164 0.49 -0.70 -14.23
N ARG A 165 1.54 -0.92 -15.02
CA ARG A 165 1.45 -1.59 -16.34
C ARG A 165 2.34 -2.83 -16.44
N CYS A 166 2.70 -3.44 -15.33
CA CYS A 166 3.50 -4.65 -15.32
C CYS A 166 2.61 -5.88 -15.57
N LEU A 167 2.72 -6.48 -16.76
CA LEU A 167 1.98 -7.69 -17.11
C LEU A 167 2.60 -8.97 -16.53
N LEU A 168 3.84 -8.92 -16.02
CA LEU A 168 4.49 -10.06 -15.38
C LEU A 168 4.10 -10.24 -13.91
N SER A 169 3.36 -9.30 -13.35
CA SER A 169 2.91 -9.34 -11.95
C SER A 169 1.45 -9.80 -11.81
N ASN A 170 0.83 -10.22 -12.90
CA ASN A 170 -0.54 -10.76 -12.93
C ASN A 170 -0.53 -12.28 -12.77
#